data_e179cdb9380685f2fce1ceb8bf37f396
#
_entry.id   e179cdb9380685f2fce1ceb8bf37f396
#
_cell.length_a   1.000
_cell.length_b   1.000
_cell.length_c   1.000
_cell.angle_alpha   90.00
_cell.angle_beta   90.00
_cell.angle_gamma   90.00
#
_symmetry.space_group_name_H-M   'P 1'
#
loop_
_entity.id
_entity.type
_entity.pdbx_description
1 polymer ?
#
loop_
_entity_poly.entity_id
_entity_poly.type
_entity_poly.pdbx_seq_one_letter_code
_entity_poly.pdbx_strand_id
1 'polypeptide(L)'
;MKAIEILFPVFFMMFLGWLSHRRGWVTAGQNEGAKSLVFNILFPLLVFHVLVKAELSTNFIYEILFLDAAWILVYLIGKSIAKPISGRYARLAPFLLMTCEGGSVALPLYIALVGAEHAVNIITFDVAGILINFGLVPALVTRQTSKDVAFLPTAKRIITAPFIIAVIAGILVNMSGLYQWLMENELHRIYDGTMNMAMTPIASIILFTLGYGFHLRAAQLKPLLALTVVRLVLCGAIVGAFFLLFPELMAVKIFLVGVLLYFACPTGFPVPLQIESLCKDEDDESFMSAFISIFIVVAMIVYTLITLLLI
;
A
#
# COMPACT_ATOMS: atom_id res chain seq x y z
N MET A 1 4.04 -25.85 -13.22
CA MET A 1 5.40 -25.39 -12.92
C MET A 1 5.48 -23.88 -12.84
N LYS A 2 4.94 -23.11 -13.80
CA LYS A 2 4.97 -21.62 -13.77
C LYS A 2 4.49 -20.99 -12.44
N ALA A 3 3.38 -21.45 -11.88
CA ALA A 3 2.87 -20.90 -10.60
C ALA A 3 3.86 -21.10 -9.45
N ILE A 4 4.55 -22.24 -9.37
CA ILE A 4 5.56 -22.50 -8.32
C ILE A 4 6.77 -21.58 -8.50
N GLU A 5 7.19 -21.31 -9.72
CA GLU A 5 8.30 -20.42 -10.04
C GLU A 5 8.03 -18.98 -9.57
N ILE A 6 6.77 -18.53 -9.61
CA ILE A 6 6.36 -17.21 -9.15
C ILE A 6 6.13 -17.19 -7.62
N LEU A 7 5.41 -18.19 -7.10
CA LEU A 7 5.01 -18.21 -5.69
C LEU A 7 6.18 -18.52 -4.75
N PHE A 8 7.05 -19.46 -5.13
CA PHE A 8 8.12 -19.93 -4.25
C PHE A 8 9.08 -18.81 -3.79
N PRO A 9 9.61 -17.93 -4.66
CA PRO A 9 10.49 -16.86 -4.22
C PRO A 9 9.84 -15.90 -3.22
N VAL A 10 8.56 -15.56 -3.44
CA VAL A 10 7.80 -14.65 -2.57
C VAL A 10 7.62 -15.26 -1.19
N PHE A 11 7.07 -16.47 -1.12
CA PHE A 11 6.88 -17.16 0.16
C PHE A 11 8.18 -17.50 0.86
N PHE A 12 9.23 -17.81 0.11
CA PHE A 12 10.55 -18.09 0.66
C PHE A 12 11.16 -16.85 1.33
N MET A 13 11.09 -15.68 0.70
CA MET A 13 11.57 -14.44 1.31
C MET A 13 10.77 -14.08 2.57
N MET A 14 9.45 -14.25 2.57
CA MET A 14 8.62 -14.04 3.76
C MET A 14 8.96 -15.07 4.86
N PHE A 15 9.16 -16.34 4.50
CA PHE A 15 9.57 -17.39 5.44
C PHE A 15 10.94 -17.06 6.07
N LEU A 16 11.91 -16.59 5.30
CA LEU A 16 13.21 -16.17 5.82
C LEU A 16 13.08 -15.00 6.80
N GLY A 17 12.20 -14.03 6.52
CA GLY A 17 11.91 -12.95 7.45
C GLY A 17 11.33 -13.46 8.79
N TRP A 18 10.31 -14.30 8.72
CA TRP A 18 9.71 -14.93 9.89
C TRP A 18 10.70 -15.79 10.68
N LEU A 19 11.52 -16.59 9.99
CA LEU A 19 12.54 -17.43 10.60
C LEU A 19 13.62 -16.58 11.28
N SER A 20 14.05 -15.51 10.64
CA SER A 20 15.04 -14.56 11.17
C SER A 20 14.56 -13.89 12.44
N HIS A 21 13.27 -13.52 12.51
CA HIS A 21 12.67 -13.03 13.74
C HIS A 21 12.69 -14.09 14.85
N ARG A 22 12.25 -15.31 14.55
CA ARG A 22 12.22 -16.41 15.54
C ARG A 22 13.60 -16.82 16.04
N ARG A 23 14.61 -16.76 15.19
CA ARG A 23 16.00 -17.15 15.51
C ARG A 23 16.83 -15.99 16.06
N GLY A 24 16.30 -14.77 16.06
CA GLY A 24 17.05 -13.59 16.49
C GLY A 24 18.23 -13.23 15.58
N TRP A 25 18.22 -13.67 14.30
CA TRP A 25 19.28 -13.34 13.33
C TRP A 25 19.28 -11.86 12.97
N VAL A 26 18.09 -11.26 12.96
CA VAL A 26 17.87 -9.84 12.71
C VAL A 26 17.08 -9.28 13.88
N THR A 27 17.54 -8.19 14.45
CA THR A 27 16.82 -7.49 15.53
C THR A 27 15.72 -6.60 14.98
N ALA A 28 14.78 -6.18 15.83
CA ALA A 28 13.72 -5.25 15.44
C ALA A 28 14.30 -3.93 14.87
N GLY A 29 15.35 -3.37 15.49
CA GLY A 29 16.01 -2.16 15.01
C GLY A 29 16.66 -2.31 13.64
N GLN A 30 17.28 -3.46 13.35
CA GLN A 30 17.84 -3.75 12.04
C GLN A 30 16.75 -3.91 10.97
N ASN A 31 15.63 -4.55 11.30
CA ASN A 31 14.49 -4.68 10.41
C ASN A 31 13.86 -3.31 10.10
N GLU A 32 13.70 -2.45 11.10
CA GLU A 32 13.23 -1.08 10.89
C GLU A 32 14.24 -0.24 10.09
N GLY A 33 15.55 -0.43 10.28
CA GLY A 33 16.58 0.17 9.45
C GLY A 33 16.47 -0.24 7.98
N ALA A 34 16.22 -1.54 7.70
CA ALA A 34 15.99 -2.04 6.34
C ALA A 34 14.73 -1.42 5.71
N LYS A 35 13.61 -1.35 6.45
CA LYS A 35 12.40 -0.64 6.00
C LYS A 35 12.69 0.83 5.72
N SER A 36 13.38 1.52 6.63
CA SER A 36 13.72 2.93 6.47
C SER A 36 14.55 3.20 5.21
N LEU A 37 15.55 2.36 4.91
CA LEU A 37 16.32 2.44 3.67
C LEU A 37 15.42 2.31 2.44
N VAL A 38 14.56 1.31 2.44
CA VAL A 38 13.65 1.07 1.31
C VAL A 38 12.68 2.24 1.15
N PHE A 39 11.94 2.63 2.19
CA PHE A 39 10.85 3.60 2.04
C PHE A 39 11.30 5.05 1.92
N ASN A 40 12.48 5.41 2.45
CA ASN A 40 12.98 6.78 2.37
C ASN A 40 13.92 7.03 1.18
N ILE A 41 14.49 5.98 0.57
CA ILE A 41 15.50 6.12 -0.48
C ILE A 41 15.14 5.30 -1.72
N LEU A 42 15.09 3.97 -1.61
CA LEU A 42 14.97 3.11 -2.79
C LEU A 42 13.58 3.17 -3.44
N PHE A 43 12.52 3.19 -2.63
CA PHE A 43 11.15 3.27 -3.11
C PHE A 43 10.82 4.62 -3.78
N PRO A 44 11.21 5.78 -3.25
CA PRO A 44 11.12 7.04 -3.99
C PRO A 44 11.84 7.01 -5.34
N LEU A 45 13.02 6.37 -5.45
CA LEU A 45 13.70 6.22 -6.74
C LEU A 45 12.90 5.35 -7.71
N LEU A 46 12.30 4.24 -7.25
CA LEU A 46 11.41 3.42 -8.07
C LEU A 46 10.20 4.25 -8.57
N VAL A 47 9.53 4.96 -7.67
CA VAL A 47 8.38 5.80 -8.01
C VAL A 47 8.75 6.86 -9.05
N PHE A 48 9.86 7.56 -8.82
CA PHE A 48 10.40 8.52 -9.78
C PHE A 48 10.63 7.88 -11.15
N HIS A 49 11.36 6.77 -11.19
CA HIS A 49 11.70 6.07 -12.43
C HIS A 49 10.46 5.60 -13.21
N VAL A 50 9.48 5.04 -12.51
CA VAL A 50 8.24 4.56 -13.12
C VAL A 50 7.43 5.73 -13.68
N LEU A 51 7.28 6.83 -12.94
CA LEU A 51 6.51 7.99 -13.39
C LEU A 51 7.19 8.77 -14.51
N VAL A 52 8.52 8.81 -14.55
CA VAL A 52 9.28 9.39 -15.65
C VAL A 52 9.00 8.67 -16.97
N LYS A 53 8.78 7.36 -16.93
CA LYS A 53 8.48 6.51 -18.11
C LYS A 53 6.99 6.37 -18.41
N ALA A 54 6.12 6.71 -17.46
CA ALA A 54 4.69 6.44 -17.57
C ALA A 54 4.02 7.27 -18.68
N GLU A 55 3.07 6.65 -19.35
CA GLU A 55 2.10 7.37 -20.17
C GLU A 55 1.05 7.99 -19.24
N LEU A 56 1.29 9.25 -18.82
CA LEU A 56 0.38 9.98 -17.93
C LEU A 56 -0.89 10.35 -18.70
N SER A 57 -1.87 9.47 -18.66
CA SER A 57 -3.19 9.68 -19.25
C SER A 57 -4.11 10.45 -18.29
N THR A 58 -5.20 10.99 -18.83
CA THR A 58 -6.27 11.56 -18.00
C THR A 58 -6.86 10.55 -17.01
N ASN A 59 -6.78 9.26 -17.30
CA ASN A 59 -7.24 8.19 -16.40
C ASN A 59 -6.48 8.20 -15.07
N PHE A 60 -5.17 8.48 -15.06
CA PHE A 60 -4.39 8.60 -13.84
C PHE A 60 -5.02 9.55 -12.81
N ILE A 61 -5.45 10.72 -13.25
CA ILE A 61 -6.10 11.71 -12.38
C ILE A 61 -7.50 11.24 -11.95
N TYR A 62 -8.27 10.66 -12.88
CA TYR A 62 -9.61 10.15 -12.56
C TYR A 62 -9.58 8.99 -11.59
N GLU A 63 -8.61 8.08 -11.70
CA GLU A 63 -8.42 6.98 -10.75
C GLU A 63 -8.10 7.49 -9.35
N ILE A 64 -7.22 8.48 -9.21
CA ILE A 64 -6.88 9.08 -7.91
C ILE A 64 -8.12 9.74 -7.29
N LEU A 65 -8.82 10.59 -8.05
CA LEU A 65 -10.02 11.28 -7.56
C LEU A 65 -11.13 10.31 -7.19
N PHE A 66 -11.33 9.26 -7.99
CA PHE A 66 -12.29 8.20 -7.68
C PHE A 66 -11.92 7.48 -6.39
N LEU A 67 -10.66 7.11 -6.21
CA LEU A 67 -10.19 6.41 -5.01
C LEU A 67 -10.29 7.28 -3.77
N ASP A 68 -9.93 8.56 -3.86
CA ASP A 68 -10.07 9.50 -2.74
C ASP A 68 -11.55 9.62 -2.32
N ALA A 69 -12.45 9.78 -3.29
CA ALA A 69 -13.89 9.81 -3.02
C ALA A 69 -14.39 8.48 -2.41
N ALA A 70 -13.93 7.34 -2.92
CA ALA A 70 -14.27 6.02 -2.42
C ALA A 70 -13.79 5.82 -0.98
N TRP A 71 -12.56 6.22 -0.63
CA TRP A 71 -12.04 6.11 0.73
C TRP A 71 -12.78 7.02 1.72
N ILE A 72 -13.16 8.23 1.30
CA ILE A 72 -14.03 9.11 2.10
C ILE A 72 -15.37 8.44 2.36
N LEU A 73 -15.99 7.85 1.33
CA LEU A 73 -17.27 7.13 1.47
C LEU A 73 -17.13 5.92 2.39
N VAL A 74 -16.05 5.13 2.24
CA VAL A 74 -15.74 4.00 3.13
C VAL A 74 -15.64 4.46 4.60
N TYR A 75 -14.96 5.58 4.87
CA TYR A 75 -14.89 6.15 6.20
C TYR A 75 -16.28 6.50 6.75
N LEU A 76 -17.13 7.16 5.96
CA LEU A 76 -18.47 7.56 6.37
C LEU A 76 -19.37 6.34 6.65
N ILE A 77 -19.33 5.33 5.78
CA ILE A 77 -20.04 4.06 5.99
C ILE A 77 -19.48 3.38 7.24
N GLY A 78 -18.15 3.24 7.33
CA GLY A 78 -17.49 2.64 8.48
C GLY A 78 -17.88 3.29 9.81
N LYS A 79 -17.93 4.62 9.84
CA LYS A 79 -18.37 5.38 11.02
C LYS A 79 -19.83 5.08 11.41
N SER A 80 -20.71 4.91 10.43
CA SER A 80 -22.14 4.64 10.67
C SER A 80 -22.37 3.24 11.23
N ILE A 81 -21.58 2.24 10.80
CA ILE A 81 -21.74 0.83 11.16
C ILE A 81 -20.76 0.34 12.23
N ALA A 82 -19.81 1.17 12.65
CA ALA A 82 -18.72 0.78 13.55
C ALA A 82 -19.22 0.20 14.88
N LYS A 83 -20.20 0.86 15.52
CA LYS A 83 -20.69 0.48 16.86
C LYS A 83 -21.30 -0.91 16.90
N PRO A 84 -22.24 -1.29 16.02
CA PRO A 84 -22.82 -2.64 16.01
C PRO A 84 -21.82 -3.73 15.59
N ILE A 85 -20.81 -3.41 14.77
CA ILE A 85 -19.88 -4.39 14.20
C ILE A 85 -18.67 -4.65 15.09
N SER A 86 -18.05 -3.58 15.59
CA SER A 86 -16.76 -3.67 16.30
C SER A 86 -16.85 -3.33 17.80
N GLY A 87 -18.03 -2.97 18.31
CA GLY A 87 -18.26 -2.75 19.74
C GLY A 87 -17.32 -1.71 20.34
N ARG A 88 -16.44 -2.12 21.26
CA ARG A 88 -15.47 -1.22 21.92
C ARG A 88 -14.46 -0.60 20.96
N TYR A 89 -14.19 -1.22 19.82
CA TYR A 89 -13.26 -0.74 18.80
C TYR A 89 -13.89 0.21 17.78
N ALA A 90 -15.14 0.63 17.99
CA ALA A 90 -15.90 1.46 17.06
C ALA A 90 -15.20 2.77 16.67
N ARG A 91 -14.31 3.29 17.52
CA ARG A 91 -13.53 4.51 17.23
C ARG A 91 -12.36 4.27 16.27
N LEU A 92 -11.84 3.03 16.20
CA LEU A 92 -10.73 2.63 15.34
C LEU A 92 -11.23 2.09 13.99
N ALA A 93 -12.37 1.39 14.00
CA ALA A 93 -12.93 0.67 12.87
C ALA A 93 -13.04 1.50 11.57
N PRO A 94 -13.55 2.75 11.57
CA PRO A 94 -13.67 3.53 10.34
C PRO A 94 -12.32 3.77 9.64
N PHE A 95 -11.25 3.96 10.41
CA PHE A 95 -9.90 4.17 9.89
C PHE A 95 -9.28 2.87 9.37
N LEU A 96 -9.52 1.75 10.08
CA LEU A 96 -9.02 0.44 9.66
C LEU A 96 -9.68 -0.06 8.37
N LEU A 97 -10.87 0.44 8.03
CA LEU A 97 -11.55 0.13 6.77
C LEU A 97 -11.00 0.92 5.59
N MET A 98 -10.37 2.09 5.83
CA MET A 98 -9.85 2.96 4.77
C MET A 98 -8.54 2.43 4.19
N THR A 99 -8.23 2.90 3.00
CA THR A 99 -6.98 2.72 2.26
C THR A 99 -6.46 1.28 2.19
N CYS A 100 -5.55 1.04 1.29
CA CYS A 100 -4.80 -0.21 1.19
C CYS A 100 -3.31 0.08 1.24
N GLU A 101 -2.53 -0.90 1.67
CA GLU A 101 -1.08 -0.82 1.69
C GLU A 101 -0.53 -1.15 0.30
N GLY A 102 -0.31 -0.10 -0.50
CA GLY A 102 0.21 -0.21 -1.85
C GLY A 102 1.70 -0.51 -1.87
N GLY A 103 2.49 0.37 -1.27
CA GLY A 103 3.94 0.34 -1.39
C GLY A 103 4.61 -0.90 -0.80
N SER A 104 4.22 -1.28 0.42
CA SER A 104 4.89 -2.37 1.15
C SER A 104 4.30 -3.76 0.88
N VAL A 105 3.08 -3.85 0.39
CA VAL A 105 2.41 -5.15 0.18
C VAL A 105 2.01 -5.34 -1.27
N ALA A 106 1.15 -4.48 -1.84
CA ALA A 106 0.64 -4.69 -3.19
C ALA A 106 1.76 -4.62 -4.24
N LEU A 107 2.62 -3.61 -4.17
CA LEU A 107 3.63 -3.37 -5.21
C LEU A 107 4.65 -4.50 -5.34
N PRO A 108 5.31 -5.00 -4.27
CA PRO A 108 6.27 -6.10 -4.42
C PRO A 108 5.61 -7.39 -4.94
N LEU A 109 4.38 -7.69 -4.50
CA LEU A 109 3.63 -8.82 -5.01
C LEU A 109 3.25 -8.64 -6.48
N TYR A 110 2.83 -7.43 -6.86
CA TYR A 110 2.45 -7.09 -8.21
C TYR A 110 3.65 -7.15 -9.18
N ILE A 111 4.78 -6.58 -8.79
CA ILE A 111 6.02 -6.65 -9.57
C ILE A 111 6.47 -8.11 -9.78
N ALA A 112 6.33 -8.94 -8.76
CA ALA A 112 6.65 -10.37 -8.88
C ALA A 112 5.73 -11.13 -9.87
N LEU A 113 4.50 -10.64 -10.10
CA LEU A 113 3.54 -11.25 -11.03
C LEU A 113 3.74 -10.76 -12.47
N VAL A 114 3.89 -9.44 -12.66
CA VAL A 114 3.74 -8.81 -13.98
C VAL A 114 4.93 -7.98 -14.42
N GLY A 115 5.93 -7.81 -13.56
CA GLY A 115 7.12 -6.99 -13.85
C GLY A 115 7.03 -5.55 -13.34
N ALA A 116 8.21 -4.94 -13.18
CA ALA A 116 8.34 -3.58 -12.65
C ALA A 116 7.86 -2.50 -13.64
N GLU A 117 7.84 -2.79 -14.92
CA GLU A 117 7.38 -1.90 -15.99
C GLU A 117 5.90 -1.53 -15.86
N HIS A 118 5.12 -2.35 -15.16
CA HIS A 118 3.69 -2.13 -14.90
C HIS A 118 3.39 -1.50 -13.52
N ALA A 119 4.43 -1.19 -12.74
CA ALA A 119 4.31 -0.69 -11.37
C ALA A 119 3.46 0.59 -11.25
N VAL A 120 3.33 1.36 -12.34
CA VAL A 120 2.51 2.59 -12.39
C VAL A 120 1.08 2.36 -11.91
N ASN A 121 0.48 1.20 -12.20
CA ASN A 121 -0.90 0.89 -11.77
C ASN A 121 -1.04 0.93 -10.24
N ILE A 122 -0.14 0.24 -9.53
CA ILE A 122 -0.16 0.24 -8.06
C ILE A 122 0.25 1.60 -7.49
N ILE A 123 1.23 2.26 -8.11
CA ILE A 123 1.68 3.60 -7.69
C ILE A 123 0.53 4.61 -7.78
N THR A 124 -0.28 4.55 -8.84
CA THR A 124 -1.48 5.41 -8.99
C THR A 124 -2.44 5.23 -7.81
N PHE A 125 -2.74 3.98 -7.47
CA PHE A 125 -3.63 3.68 -6.33
C PHE A 125 -3.02 4.11 -4.99
N ASP A 126 -1.71 3.95 -4.84
CA ASP A 126 -0.98 4.32 -3.63
C ASP A 126 -0.88 5.83 -3.44
N VAL A 127 -0.80 6.62 -4.52
CA VAL A 127 -0.88 8.09 -4.46
C VAL A 127 -2.18 8.54 -3.79
N ALA A 128 -3.33 7.99 -4.20
CA ALA A 128 -4.61 8.25 -3.52
C ALA A 128 -4.57 7.84 -2.04
N GLY A 129 -4.09 6.62 -1.75
CA GLY A 129 -3.91 6.14 -0.38
C GLY A 129 -3.06 7.05 0.49
N ILE A 130 -1.98 7.61 -0.06
CA ILE A 130 -1.09 8.55 0.64
C ILE A 130 -1.79 9.89 0.93
N LEU A 131 -2.53 10.45 -0.04
CA LEU A 131 -3.30 11.67 0.18
C LEU A 131 -4.31 11.50 1.33
N ILE A 132 -4.99 10.38 1.38
CA ILE A 132 -5.89 10.02 2.49
C ILE A 132 -5.13 9.81 3.80
N ASN A 133 -4.09 8.98 3.81
CA ASN A 133 -3.37 8.61 5.02
C ASN A 133 -2.66 9.80 5.68
N PHE A 134 -2.03 10.67 4.90
CA PHE A 134 -1.27 11.80 5.45
C PHE A 134 -2.05 13.11 5.46
N GLY A 135 -3.13 13.23 4.69
CA GLY A 135 -4.01 14.40 4.65
C GLY A 135 -5.24 14.24 5.52
N LEU A 136 -6.14 13.34 5.13
CA LEU A 136 -7.46 13.20 5.75
C LEU A 136 -7.42 12.52 7.11
N VAL A 137 -6.70 11.40 7.26
CA VAL A 137 -6.67 10.63 8.53
C VAL A 137 -6.20 11.48 9.70
N PRO A 138 -5.05 12.20 9.65
CA PRO A 138 -4.62 13.07 10.73
C PRO A 138 -5.63 14.18 11.06
N ALA A 139 -6.27 14.77 10.05
CA ALA A 139 -7.30 15.79 10.25
C ALA A 139 -8.53 15.24 10.99
N LEU A 140 -8.99 14.03 10.64
CA LEU A 140 -10.11 13.36 11.29
C LEU A 140 -9.78 12.97 12.74
N VAL A 141 -8.59 12.44 12.99
CA VAL A 141 -8.12 12.06 14.33
C VAL A 141 -8.04 13.28 15.24
N THR A 142 -7.45 14.35 14.75
CA THR A 142 -7.40 15.61 15.50
C THR A 142 -8.78 16.12 15.89
N ARG A 143 -9.71 16.11 14.94
CA ARG A 143 -11.08 16.54 15.20
C ARG A 143 -11.77 15.69 16.30
N GLN A 144 -11.37 14.42 16.46
CA GLN A 144 -11.90 13.54 17.50
C GLN A 144 -11.20 13.72 18.84
N THR A 145 -9.94 14.13 18.87
CA THR A 145 -9.15 14.29 20.10
C THR A 145 -9.16 15.72 20.65
N SER A 146 -9.87 16.66 20.00
CA SER A 146 -9.93 18.09 20.37
C SER A 146 -8.55 18.77 20.50
N LYS A 147 -7.57 18.29 19.79
CA LYS A 147 -6.23 18.89 19.70
C LYS A 147 -6.18 19.80 18.49
N ASP A 148 -5.81 21.06 18.69
CA ASP A 148 -5.54 22.00 17.59
C ASP A 148 -4.35 21.51 16.76
N VAL A 149 -4.63 20.94 15.58
CA VAL A 149 -3.58 20.67 14.60
C VAL A 149 -3.50 21.84 13.64
N ALA A 150 -2.38 22.48 13.62
CA ALA A 150 -2.08 23.48 12.62
C ALA A 150 -2.02 22.78 11.23
N PHE A 151 -2.88 23.19 10.32
CA PHE A 151 -2.95 22.67 8.94
C PHE A 151 -1.60 22.78 8.21
N LEU A 152 -0.89 23.89 8.43
CA LEU A 152 0.38 24.19 7.77
C LEU A 152 1.51 23.16 8.05
N PRO A 153 1.78 22.72 9.29
CA PRO A 153 2.78 21.69 9.57
C PRO A 153 2.43 20.34 8.93
N THR A 154 1.15 19.97 8.90
CA THR A 154 0.70 18.72 8.27
C THR A 154 0.90 18.76 6.76
N ALA A 155 0.48 19.83 6.08
CA ALA A 155 0.69 20.03 4.65
C ALA A 155 2.19 20.02 4.29
N LYS A 156 3.02 20.70 5.08
CA LYS A 156 4.49 20.70 4.89
C LYS A 156 5.04 19.28 4.99
N ARG A 157 4.63 18.49 5.99
CA ARG A 157 5.09 17.11 6.18
C ARG A 157 4.72 16.21 5.00
N ILE A 158 3.51 16.38 4.43
CA ILE A 158 3.06 15.63 3.25
C ILE A 158 3.94 15.99 2.05
N ILE A 159 4.07 17.27 1.72
CA ILE A 159 4.81 17.75 0.54
C ILE A 159 6.30 17.40 0.63
N THR A 160 6.88 17.36 1.84
CA THR A 160 8.29 17.02 2.06
C THR A 160 8.54 15.52 2.21
N ALA A 161 7.52 14.67 2.16
CA ALA A 161 7.72 13.23 2.21
C ALA A 161 8.49 12.76 0.96
N PRO A 162 9.53 11.90 1.11
CA PRO A 162 10.36 11.45 -0.01
C PRO A 162 9.55 10.87 -1.18
N PHE A 163 8.49 10.13 -0.87
CA PHE A 163 7.57 9.59 -1.88
C PHE A 163 6.87 10.69 -2.69
N ILE A 164 6.31 11.71 -2.03
CA ILE A 164 5.62 12.82 -2.72
C ILE A 164 6.59 13.65 -3.56
N ILE A 165 7.80 13.89 -3.05
CA ILE A 165 8.86 14.54 -3.83
C ILE A 165 9.17 13.72 -5.11
N ALA A 166 9.28 12.41 -5.00
CA ALA A 166 9.53 11.53 -6.13
C ALA A 166 8.38 11.54 -7.14
N VAL A 167 7.11 11.56 -6.68
CA VAL A 167 5.93 11.69 -7.55
C VAL A 167 5.98 13.01 -8.32
N ILE A 168 6.14 14.13 -7.62
CA ILE A 168 6.18 15.46 -8.26
C ILE A 168 7.35 15.56 -9.24
N ALA A 169 8.55 15.14 -8.83
CA ALA A 169 9.73 15.18 -9.68
C ALA A 169 9.59 14.26 -10.91
N GLY A 170 9.05 13.05 -10.74
CA GLY A 170 8.81 12.11 -11.83
C GLY A 170 7.84 12.66 -12.87
N ILE A 171 6.73 13.25 -12.44
CA ILE A 171 5.75 13.90 -13.33
C ILE A 171 6.37 15.10 -14.05
N LEU A 172 7.10 15.97 -13.35
CA LEU A 172 7.75 17.15 -13.96
C LEU A 172 8.79 16.74 -15.01
N VAL A 173 9.62 15.73 -14.72
CA VAL A 173 10.61 15.23 -15.69
C VAL A 173 9.92 14.57 -16.88
N ASN A 174 8.85 13.80 -16.68
CA ASN A 174 8.05 13.21 -17.75
C ASN A 174 7.49 14.31 -18.68
N MET A 175 6.84 15.32 -18.11
CA MET A 175 6.23 16.41 -18.88
C MET A 175 7.25 17.33 -19.57
N SER A 176 8.47 17.45 -19.06
CA SER A 176 9.52 18.31 -19.64
C SER A 176 10.20 17.73 -20.88
N GLY A 177 9.97 16.45 -21.20
CA GLY A 177 10.70 15.75 -22.27
C GLY A 177 12.17 15.43 -21.93
N LEU A 178 12.62 15.73 -20.71
CA LEU A 178 14.01 15.49 -20.29
C LEU A 178 14.40 14.01 -20.38
N TYR A 179 13.44 13.12 -20.09
CA TYR A 179 13.69 11.68 -20.21
C TYR A 179 13.91 11.25 -21.65
N GLN A 180 13.12 11.75 -22.59
CA GLN A 180 13.28 11.47 -24.02
C GLN A 180 14.65 11.96 -24.52
N TRP A 181 15.03 13.19 -24.13
CA TRP A 181 16.36 13.72 -24.43
C TRP A 181 17.48 12.82 -23.85
N LEU A 182 17.30 12.32 -22.62
CA LEU A 182 18.25 11.40 -21.99
C LEU A 182 18.40 10.08 -22.77
N MET A 183 17.27 9.56 -23.30
CA MET A 183 17.24 8.30 -24.07
C MET A 183 17.94 8.43 -25.43
N GLU A 184 17.95 9.61 -26.04
CA GLU A 184 18.64 9.88 -27.29
C GLU A 184 20.18 10.00 -27.14
N ASN A 185 20.65 10.09 -25.89
CA ASN A 185 22.07 10.23 -25.56
C ASN A 185 22.63 8.95 -24.88
N GLU A 186 23.93 8.74 -24.93
CA GLU A 186 24.60 7.59 -24.27
C GLU A 186 24.43 7.59 -22.73
N LEU A 187 23.95 8.69 -22.15
CA LEU A 187 23.68 8.82 -20.72
C LEU A 187 22.57 7.88 -20.20
N HIS A 188 21.69 7.38 -21.11
CA HIS A 188 20.64 6.42 -20.75
C HIS A 188 21.22 5.16 -20.07
N ARG A 189 22.39 4.69 -20.50
CA ARG A 189 23.03 3.48 -19.91
C ARG A 189 23.40 3.69 -18.45
N ILE A 190 23.89 4.89 -18.11
CA ILE A 190 24.24 5.25 -16.74
C ILE A 190 22.94 5.34 -15.89
N TYR A 191 21.92 6.00 -16.43
CA TYR A 191 20.63 6.14 -15.77
C TYR A 191 19.99 4.77 -15.50
N ASP A 192 19.83 3.93 -16.52
CA ASP A 192 19.18 2.62 -16.40
C ASP A 192 20.00 1.68 -15.48
N GLY A 193 21.33 1.68 -15.59
CA GLY A 193 22.18 0.91 -14.68
C GLY A 193 22.02 1.32 -13.22
N THR A 194 21.97 2.63 -12.95
CA THR A 194 21.79 3.17 -11.60
C THR A 194 20.41 2.81 -11.04
N MET A 195 19.35 3.01 -11.84
CA MET A 195 17.99 2.71 -11.43
C MET A 195 17.78 1.20 -11.20
N ASN A 196 18.26 0.35 -12.09
CA ASN A 196 18.18 -1.10 -11.92
C ASN A 196 18.88 -1.57 -10.63
N MET A 197 20.07 -1.04 -10.34
CA MET A 197 20.80 -1.38 -9.11
C MET A 197 20.00 -0.96 -7.86
N ALA A 198 19.39 0.21 -7.87
CA ALA A 198 18.59 0.71 -6.76
C ALA A 198 17.28 -0.07 -6.57
N MET A 199 16.61 -0.49 -7.67
CA MET A 199 15.30 -1.12 -7.63
C MET A 199 15.34 -2.62 -7.32
N THR A 200 16.37 -3.32 -7.78
CA THR A 200 16.50 -4.79 -7.64
C THR A 200 16.26 -5.31 -6.22
N PRO A 201 16.80 -4.71 -5.14
CA PRO A 201 16.63 -5.25 -3.79
C PRO A 201 15.28 -4.93 -3.16
N ILE A 202 14.49 -4.01 -3.71
CA ILE A 202 13.26 -3.47 -3.08
C ILE A 202 12.27 -4.58 -2.73
N ALA A 203 11.86 -5.38 -3.71
CA ALA A 203 10.86 -6.43 -3.50
C ALA A 203 11.33 -7.45 -2.47
N SER A 204 12.59 -7.91 -2.57
CA SER A 204 13.16 -8.89 -1.65
C SER A 204 13.22 -8.40 -0.20
N ILE A 205 13.67 -7.15 0.01
CA ILE A 205 13.73 -6.55 1.35
C ILE A 205 12.33 -6.37 1.91
N ILE A 206 11.36 -5.87 1.12
CA ILE A 206 10.00 -5.67 1.59
C ILE A 206 9.35 -7.02 1.96
N LEU A 207 9.44 -8.03 1.11
CA LEU A 207 8.89 -9.36 1.39
C LEU A 207 9.52 -9.98 2.65
N PHE A 208 10.82 -9.82 2.84
CA PHE A 208 11.50 -10.23 4.07
C PHE A 208 10.94 -9.50 5.29
N THR A 209 10.80 -8.18 5.24
CA THR A 209 10.30 -7.39 6.37
C THR A 209 8.84 -7.67 6.69
N LEU A 210 8.03 -8.00 5.67
CA LEU A 210 6.66 -8.49 5.85
C LEU A 210 6.64 -9.80 6.64
N GLY A 211 7.44 -10.76 6.24
CA GLY A 211 7.58 -12.03 6.94
C GLY A 211 8.09 -11.86 8.38
N TYR A 212 9.05 -10.97 8.60
CA TYR A 212 9.58 -10.63 9.90
C TYR A 212 8.50 -10.05 10.84
N GLY A 213 7.66 -9.16 10.33
CA GLY A 213 6.57 -8.52 11.09
C GLY A 213 5.31 -9.36 11.22
N PHE A 214 5.26 -10.57 10.66
CA PHE A 214 4.07 -11.40 10.68
C PHE A 214 3.76 -11.97 12.06
N HIS A 215 2.71 -11.46 12.71
CA HIS A 215 2.23 -11.90 14.03
C HIS A 215 0.71 -12.02 14.02
N LEU A 216 0.19 -13.20 14.34
CA LEU A 216 -1.22 -13.44 14.63
C LEU A 216 -1.41 -13.56 16.13
N ARG A 217 -2.14 -12.63 16.73
CA ARG A 217 -2.64 -12.73 18.11
C ARG A 217 -4.13 -13.03 18.09
N ALA A 218 -4.57 -13.97 18.91
CA ALA A 218 -5.99 -14.37 19.01
C ALA A 218 -6.83 -13.36 19.82
N ALA A 219 -6.68 -12.06 19.53
CA ALA A 219 -7.45 -11.02 20.20
C ALA A 219 -8.84 -10.92 19.57
N GLN A 220 -9.88 -11.17 20.36
CA GLN A 220 -11.31 -10.88 20.11
C GLN A 220 -11.84 -11.20 18.71
N LEU A 221 -11.90 -12.48 18.41
CA LEU A 221 -12.20 -13.05 17.10
C LEU A 221 -13.48 -12.49 16.44
N LYS A 222 -14.57 -12.28 17.22
CA LYS A 222 -15.87 -11.87 16.68
C LYS A 222 -15.85 -10.48 16.03
N PRO A 223 -15.42 -9.38 16.72
CA PRO A 223 -15.38 -8.06 16.10
C PRO A 223 -14.32 -7.99 14.98
N LEU A 224 -13.24 -8.76 15.10
CA LEU A 224 -12.20 -8.84 14.09
C LEU A 224 -12.72 -9.45 12.80
N LEU A 225 -13.40 -10.60 12.86
CA LEU A 225 -14.00 -11.26 11.69
C LEU A 225 -15.11 -10.40 11.08
N ALA A 226 -15.96 -9.78 11.90
CA ALA A 226 -17.01 -8.91 11.41
C ALA A 226 -16.45 -7.71 10.63
N LEU A 227 -15.40 -7.07 11.16
CA LEU A 227 -14.75 -5.95 10.48
C LEU A 227 -14.02 -6.40 9.20
N THR A 228 -13.42 -7.60 9.20
CA THR A 228 -12.80 -8.21 8.01
C THR A 228 -13.82 -8.41 6.90
N VAL A 229 -14.99 -8.98 7.21
CA VAL A 229 -16.07 -9.18 6.22
C VAL A 229 -16.54 -7.83 5.66
N VAL A 230 -16.76 -6.84 6.53
CA VAL A 230 -17.17 -5.50 6.08
C VAL A 230 -16.13 -4.91 5.12
N ARG A 231 -14.84 -4.98 5.45
CA ARG A 231 -13.80 -4.46 4.57
C ARG A 231 -13.77 -5.19 3.23
N LEU A 232 -13.89 -6.52 3.23
CA LEU A 232 -13.94 -7.30 1.99
C LEU A 232 -15.13 -6.89 1.11
N VAL A 233 -16.30 -6.65 1.71
CA VAL A 233 -17.48 -6.17 0.98
C VAL A 233 -17.27 -4.76 0.43
N LEU A 234 -16.73 -3.83 1.22
CA LEU A 234 -16.46 -2.46 0.78
C LEU A 234 -15.38 -2.41 -0.31
N CYS A 235 -14.27 -3.13 -0.16
CA CYS A 235 -13.25 -3.25 -1.19
C CYS A 235 -13.80 -3.93 -2.46
N GLY A 236 -14.61 -4.98 -2.31
CA GLY A 236 -15.30 -5.62 -3.42
C GLY A 236 -16.25 -4.68 -4.17
N ALA A 237 -16.94 -3.78 -3.44
CA ALA A 237 -17.78 -2.75 -4.05
C ALA A 237 -16.94 -1.73 -4.84
N ILE A 238 -15.76 -1.33 -4.33
CA ILE A 238 -14.85 -0.45 -5.08
C ILE A 238 -14.34 -1.16 -6.34
N VAL A 239 -13.95 -2.44 -6.25
CA VAL A 239 -13.57 -3.24 -7.43
C VAL A 239 -14.72 -3.31 -8.43
N GLY A 240 -15.95 -3.52 -7.98
CA GLY A 240 -17.14 -3.47 -8.82
C GLY A 240 -17.34 -2.11 -9.50
N ALA A 241 -17.05 -1.02 -8.79
CA ALA A 241 -17.12 0.32 -9.36
C ALA A 241 -16.04 0.56 -10.42
N PHE A 242 -14.84 -0.04 -10.29
CA PHE A 242 -13.83 0.00 -11.36
C PHE A 242 -14.34 -0.63 -12.66
N PHE A 243 -15.06 -1.74 -12.61
CA PHE A 243 -15.67 -2.35 -13.81
C PHE A 243 -16.69 -1.44 -14.48
N LEU A 244 -17.37 -0.58 -13.71
CA LEU A 244 -18.38 0.34 -14.24
C LEU A 244 -17.77 1.64 -14.78
N LEU A 245 -16.75 2.18 -14.10
CA LEU A 245 -16.19 3.50 -14.39
C LEU A 245 -14.98 3.43 -15.32
N PHE A 246 -14.23 2.34 -15.28
CA PHE A 246 -13.00 2.13 -16.06
C PHE A 246 -13.03 0.79 -16.82
N PRO A 247 -14.09 0.50 -17.62
CA PRO A 247 -14.25 -0.82 -18.25
C PRO A 247 -13.11 -1.17 -19.21
N GLU A 248 -12.55 -0.18 -19.90
CA GLU A 248 -11.43 -0.37 -20.84
C GLU A 248 -10.15 -0.78 -20.09
N LEU A 249 -9.85 -0.15 -18.95
CA LEU A 249 -8.71 -0.52 -18.12
C LEU A 249 -8.91 -1.90 -17.48
N MET A 250 -10.12 -2.19 -16.98
CA MET A 250 -10.45 -3.49 -16.39
C MET A 250 -10.42 -4.64 -17.40
N ALA A 251 -10.57 -4.36 -18.69
CA ALA A 251 -10.36 -5.35 -19.76
C ALA A 251 -8.88 -5.72 -19.95
N VAL A 252 -7.96 -4.88 -19.50
CA VAL A 252 -6.52 -5.17 -19.52
C VAL A 252 -6.16 -6.05 -18.33
N LYS A 253 -5.79 -7.30 -18.60
CA LYS A 253 -5.48 -8.31 -17.57
C LYS A 253 -4.50 -7.82 -16.50
N ILE A 254 -3.44 -7.11 -16.90
CA ILE A 254 -2.41 -6.58 -16.01
C ILE A 254 -3.01 -5.56 -15.04
N PHE A 255 -3.85 -4.63 -15.52
CA PHE A 255 -4.55 -3.67 -14.68
C PHE A 255 -5.54 -4.37 -13.71
N LEU A 256 -6.34 -5.31 -14.21
CA LEU A 256 -7.25 -6.11 -13.39
C LEU A 256 -6.51 -6.81 -12.24
N VAL A 257 -5.36 -7.43 -12.52
CA VAL A 257 -4.50 -8.06 -11.50
C VAL A 257 -4.08 -7.05 -10.45
N GLY A 258 -3.69 -5.83 -10.87
CA GLY A 258 -3.34 -4.74 -9.96
C GLY A 258 -4.49 -4.35 -9.03
N VAL A 259 -5.69 -4.15 -9.59
CA VAL A 259 -6.90 -3.81 -8.82
C VAL A 259 -7.23 -4.91 -7.81
N LEU A 260 -7.33 -6.18 -8.25
CA LEU A 260 -7.68 -7.31 -7.36
C LEU A 260 -6.67 -7.46 -6.23
N LEU A 261 -5.39 -7.32 -6.52
CA LEU A 261 -4.32 -7.45 -5.52
C LEU A 261 -4.32 -6.29 -4.53
N TYR A 262 -4.42 -5.05 -5.03
CA TYR A 262 -4.41 -3.85 -4.19
C TYR A 262 -5.54 -3.86 -3.16
N PHE A 263 -6.77 -4.16 -3.57
CA PHE A 263 -7.93 -4.17 -2.67
C PHE A 263 -8.00 -5.40 -1.75
N ALA A 264 -7.15 -6.40 -1.96
CA ALA A 264 -6.93 -7.49 -1.01
C ALA A 264 -5.90 -7.16 0.09
N CYS A 265 -5.15 -6.07 -0.06
CA CYS A 265 -4.08 -5.70 0.86
C CYS A 265 -4.61 -5.12 2.19
N PRO A 266 -3.80 -5.16 3.26
CA PRO A 266 -4.15 -4.56 4.54
C PRO A 266 -4.36 -3.05 4.43
N THR A 267 -4.92 -2.46 5.48
CA THR A 267 -4.96 -1.01 5.67
C THR A 267 -3.55 -0.42 5.63
N GLY A 268 -3.41 0.78 5.08
CA GLY A 268 -2.12 1.47 5.00
C GLY A 268 -1.39 1.49 6.34
N PHE A 269 -0.14 1.06 6.35
CA PHE A 269 0.67 0.93 7.58
C PHE A 269 0.87 2.24 8.37
N PRO A 270 0.79 3.44 7.78
CA PRO A 270 0.77 4.66 8.56
C PRO A 270 -0.46 4.85 9.45
N VAL A 271 -1.61 4.25 9.09
CA VAL A 271 -2.89 4.46 9.79
C VAL A 271 -2.83 4.08 11.28
N PRO A 272 -2.35 2.89 11.69
CA PRO A 272 -2.25 2.54 13.10
C PRO A 272 -1.48 3.57 13.94
N LEU A 273 -0.35 4.07 13.45
CA LEU A 273 0.45 5.08 14.13
C LEU A 273 -0.31 6.41 14.26
N GLN A 274 -1.07 6.78 13.25
CA GLN A 274 -1.83 8.04 13.24
C GLN A 274 -3.04 7.99 14.18
N ILE A 275 -3.66 6.83 14.35
CA ILE A 275 -4.82 6.63 15.22
C ILE A 275 -4.46 6.11 16.62
N GLU A 276 -3.17 5.96 16.94
CA GLU A 276 -2.68 5.55 18.27
C GLU A 276 -3.27 6.39 19.41
N SER A 277 -3.40 7.70 19.19
CA SER A 277 -4.02 8.61 20.16
C SER A 277 -5.51 8.33 20.45
N LEU A 278 -6.17 7.50 19.64
CA LEU A 278 -7.51 7.01 19.87
C LEU A 278 -7.52 5.70 20.67
N CYS A 279 -6.39 5.02 20.84
CA CYS A 279 -6.26 3.82 21.65
C CYS A 279 -6.43 4.16 23.13
N LYS A 280 -7.08 3.28 23.88
CA LYS A 280 -7.29 3.41 25.32
C LYS A 280 -6.38 2.46 26.12
N ASP A 281 -5.98 1.37 25.52
CA ASP A 281 -5.19 0.32 26.15
C ASP A 281 -4.50 -0.56 25.07
N GLU A 282 -3.63 -1.46 25.53
CA GLU A 282 -2.88 -2.42 24.69
C GLU A 282 -3.79 -3.36 23.87
N ASP A 283 -5.04 -3.55 24.30
CA ASP A 283 -6.01 -4.41 23.61
C ASP A 283 -6.48 -3.75 22.30
N ASP A 284 -6.55 -2.41 22.25
CA ASP A 284 -6.82 -1.66 21.03
C ASP A 284 -5.67 -1.78 20.01
N GLU A 285 -4.43 -1.68 20.48
CA GLU A 285 -3.22 -1.84 19.64
C GLU A 285 -3.12 -3.28 19.11
N SER A 286 -3.41 -4.26 19.98
CA SER A 286 -3.46 -5.67 19.61
C SER A 286 -4.53 -5.93 18.55
N PHE A 287 -5.70 -5.30 18.66
CA PHE A 287 -6.79 -5.42 17.68
C PHE A 287 -6.37 -4.85 16.30
N MET A 288 -5.73 -3.69 16.25
CA MET A 288 -5.24 -3.10 15.02
C MET A 288 -4.19 -4.01 14.34
N SER A 289 -3.24 -4.50 15.11
CA SER A 289 -2.17 -5.39 14.62
C SER A 289 -2.73 -6.71 14.09
N ALA A 290 -3.72 -7.30 14.79
CA ALA A 290 -4.39 -8.52 14.36
C ALA A 290 -5.19 -8.31 13.06
N PHE A 291 -5.86 -7.16 12.92
CA PHE A 291 -6.61 -6.82 11.72
C PHE A 291 -5.69 -6.71 10.49
N ILE A 292 -4.56 -6.01 10.62
CA ILE A 292 -3.55 -5.93 9.57
C ILE A 292 -3.01 -7.31 9.20
N SER A 293 -2.70 -8.14 10.21
CA SER A 293 -2.15 -9.49 9.99
C SER A 293 -3.11 -10.40 9.24
N ILE A 294 -4.44 -10.31 9.50
CA ILE A 294 -5.44 -11.05 8.73
C ILE A 294 -5.42 -10.62 7.26
N PHE A 295 -5.32 -9.33 6.97
CA PHE A 295 -5.31 -8.86 5.59
C PHE A 295 -3.98 -9.15 4.87
N ILE A 296 -2.87 -9.34 5.56
CA ILE A 296 -1.66 -9.91 4.94
C ILE A 296 -1.96 -11.35 4.47
N VAL A 297 -2.67 -12.16 5.27
CA VAL A 297 -3.07 -13.50 4.87
C VAL A 297 -4.05 -13.46 3.69
N VAL A 298 -5.03 -12.55 3.72
CA VAL A 298 -5.98 -12.36 2.60
C VAL A 298 -5.23 -12.00 1.32
N ALA A 299 -4.29 -11.05 1.38
CA ALA A 299 -3.47 -10.65 0.24
C ALA A 299 -2.69 -11.84 -0.33
N MET A 300 -2.11 -12.69 0.51
CA MET A 300 -1.38 -13.88 0.08
C MET A 300 -2.28 -14.95 -0.55
N ILE A 301 -3.50 -15.12 -0.03
CA ILE A 301 -4.50 -16.01 -0.64
C ILE A 301 -4.90 -15.49 -2.02
N VAL A 302 -5.23 -14.20 -2.13
CA VAL A 302 -5.61 -13.57 -3.40
C VAL A 302 -4.46 -13.60 -4.40
N TYR A 303 -3.24 -13.30 -3.96
CA TYR A 303 -2.03 -13.43 -4.77
C TYR A 303 -1.88 -14.84 -5.35
N THR A 304 -2.07 -15.86 -4.51
CA THR A 304 -2.01 -17.27 -4.93
C THR A 304 -3.11 -17.61 -5.95
N LEU A 305 -4.34 -17.16 -5.70
CA LEU A 305 -5.46 -17.37 -6.62
C LEU A 305 -5.24 -16.67 -7.96
N ILE A 306 -4.75 -15.44 -7.96
CA ILE A 306 -4.40 -14.70 -9.18
C ILE A 306 -3.34 -15.47 -9.97
N THR A 307 -2.28 -15.94 -9.29
CA THR A 307 -1.20 -16.69 -9.93
C THR A 307 -1.71 -17.99 -10.58
N LEU A 308 -2.64 -18.68 -9.91
CA LEU A 308 -3.16 -19.98 -10.40
C LEU A 308 -4.21 -19.83 -11.50
N LEU A 309 -5.04 -18.77 -11.45
CA LEU A 309 -6.22 -18.63 -12.30
C LEU A 309 -6.05 -17.63 -13.43
N LEU A 310 -5.20 -16.62 -13.24
CA LEU A 310 -5.05 -15.51 -14.17
C LEU A 310 -3.67 -15.42 -14.84
N ILE A 311 -2.61 -15.96 -14.27
CA ILE A 311 -1.26 -15.91 -14.82
C ILE A 311 -0.84 -17.29 -15.35
#